data_e7873435fa1ebb10f479246fb8699af8
#
_entry.id   e7873435fa1ebb10f479246fb8699af8
#
_cell.length_a   1.000
_cell.length_b   1.000
_cell.length_c   1.000
_cell.angle_alpha   90.00
_cell.angle_beta   90.00
_cell.angle_gamma   90.00
#
_symmetry.space_group_name_H-M   'P 1'
#
loop_
_entity.id
_entity.type
_entity.pdbx_description
1 polymer ?
#
loop_
_entity_poly.entity_id
_entity_poly.type
_entity_poly.pdbx_seq_one_letter_code
_entity_poly.pdbx_strand_id
1 'polypeptide(L)'
;MIKGLIQDEDITIVNTYASKIGALQYIRQTLTDIKGEIESNTIIVGDFNTLLTPLDRSSKQEINKETKVLNDTLDEIDLIYIFRTFHPNGEEYTFSSAHGTFSRIDHILGHKSNLSKVKKIKIVSSILFDHNAMRLDINYKKKTVRNTNTWRLNNTFPNNQQLTEEIKREIKTFLEANYNENITTQNLWDAAKAVRGKFIAI
;
A
#
# COMPACT_ATOMS: atom_id res chain seq x y z
N MET A 1 14.97 1.42 2.91
CA MET A 1 13.62 1.15 3.38
C MET A 1 12.87 2.47 3.57
N ILE A 2 11.60 2.53 3.16
CA ILE A 2 10.71 3.71 3.26
C ILE A 2 9.43 3.24 3.95
N LYS A 3 9.03 3.93 5.01
CA LYS A 3 7.76 3.73 5.71
C LYS A 3 6.85 4.93 5.46
N GLY A 4 5.57 4.71 5.20
CA GLY A 4 4.61 5.76 4.90
C GLY A 4 3.17 5.32 5.04
N LEU A 5 2.25 6.22 4.69
CA LEU A 5 0.80 5.99 4.77
C LEU A 5 0.17 6.12 3.37
N ILE A 6 -0.67 5.18 3.01
CA ILE A 6 -1.52 5.26 1.82
C ILE A 6 -2.97 5.08 2.29
N GLN A 7 -3.78 6.13 2.17
CA GLN A 7 -5.20 6.13 2.59
C GLN A 7 -5.38 5.65 4.05
N ASP A 8 -4.57 6.17 4.96
CA ASP A 8 -4.55 5.85 6.39
C ASP A 8 -4.13 4.40 6.72
N GLU A 9 -3.57 3.67 5.77
CA GLU A 9 -2.94 2.38 6.01
C GLU A 9 -1.42 2.48 5.89
N ASP A 10 -0.73 1.91 6.85
CA ASP A 10 0.74 1.84 6.83
C ASP A 10 1.23 1.00 5.66
N ILE A 11 2.30 1.44 5.03
CA ILE A 11 3.05 0.69 4.04
C ILE A 11 4.54 0.81 4.30
N THR A 12 5.24 -0.30 4.18
CA THR A 12 6.69 -0.36 4.21
C THR A 12 7.21 -0.88 2.87
N ILE A 13 8.03 -0.09 2.20
CA ILE A 13 8.66 -0.47 0.94
C ILE A 13 10.17 -0.61 1.18
N VAL A 14 10.69 -1.79 0.87
CA VAL A 14 12.12 -2.07 0.87
C VAL A 14 12.56 -2.25 -0.57
N ASN A 15 13.49 -1.41 -1.02
CA ASN A 15 14.14 -1.60 -2.32
C ASN A 15 15.52 -2.21 -2.11
N THR A 16 15.83 -3.25 -2.86
CA THR A 16 17.13 -3.93 -2.80
C THR A 16 17.69 -4.15 -4.21
N TYR A 17 19.00 -4.09 -4.30
CA TYR A 17 19.76 -4.44 -5.50
C TYR A 17 20.87 -5.41 -5.10
N ALA A 18 20.94 -6.55 -5.76
CA ALA A 18 22.03 -7.49 -5.59
C ALA A 18 22.94 -7.50 -6.82
N SER A 19 24.25 -7.46 -6.60
CA SER A 19 25.17 -7.68 -7.71
C SER A 19 25.09 -9.14 -8.18
N LYS A 20 25.33 -9.40 -9.46
CA LYS A 20 25.22 -10.73 -10.05
C LYS A 20 26.06 -11.80 -9.31
N ILE A 21 27.23 -11.40 -8.80
CA ILE A 21 28.12 -12.30 -8.02
C ILE A 21 27.66 -12.27 -6.57
N GLY A 22 27.31 -13.44 -6.02
CA GLY A 22 26.87 -13.59 -4.62
C GLY A 22 25.43 -13.09 -4.36
N ALA A 23 24.63 -12.87 -5.39
CA ALA A 23 23.26 -12.33 -5.29
C ALA A 23 22.40 -13.08 -4.27
N LEU A 24 22.35 -14.41 -4.35
CA LEU A 24 21.53 -15.25 -3.43
C LEU A 24 21.92 -15.07 -1.97
N GLN A 25 23.22 -15.07 -1.68
CA GLN A 25 23.72 -14.89 -0.32
C GLN A 25 23.42 -13.49 0.20
N TYR A 26 23.62 -12.47 -0.64
CA TYR A 26 23.31 -11.07 -0.29
C TYR A 26 21.83 -10.86 0.01
N ILE A 27 20.93 -11.34 -0.85
CA ILE A 27 19.48 -11.21 -0.63
C ILE A 27 19.07 -11.93 0.65
N ARG A 28 19.55 -13.17 0.88
CA ARG A 28 19.26 -13.91 2.09
C ARG A 28 19.73 -13.16 3.34
N GLN A 29 20.94 -12.62 3.33
CA GLN A 29 21.48 -11.86 4.44
C GLN A 29 20.62 -10.60 4.69
N THR A 30 20.32 -9.83 3.64
CA THR A 30 19.47 -8.64 3.73
C THR A 30 18.12 -8.97 4.36
N LEU A 31 17.45 -10.04 3.92
CA LEU A 31 16.17 -10.47 4.49
C LEU A 31 16.28 -10.87 5.96
N THR A 32 17.38 -11.55 6.33
CA THR A 32 17.64 -11.94 7.72
C THR A 32 17.87 -10.71 8.60
N ASP A 33 18.62 -9.73 8.10
CA ASP A 33 18.96 -8.51 8.85
C ASP A 33 17.72 -7.66 9.12
N ILE A 34 16.78 -7.60 8.17
CA ILE A 34 15.55 -6.82 8.30
C ILE A 34 14.37 -7.64 8.83
N LYS A 35 14.55 -8.92 9.18
CA LYS A 35 13.47 -9.84 9.60
C LYS A 35 12.59 -9.23 10.71
N GLY A 36 13.17 -8.55 11.69
CA GLY A 36 12.46 -7.90 12.78
C GLY A 36 11.65 -6.65 12.37
N GLU A 37 11.87 -6.13 11.15
CA GLU A 37 11.17 -4.97 10.62
C GLU A 37 10.14 -5.33 9.54
N ILE A 38 10.07 -6.62 9.17
CA ILE A 38 9.09 -7.12 8.21
C ILE A 38 7.74 -7.28 8.90
N GLU A 39 6.80 -6.47 8.52
CA GLU A 39 5.43 -6.48 8.98
C GLU A 39 4.48 -6.92 7.86
N SER A 40 3.21 -7.12 8.21
CA SER A 40 2.19 -7.53 7.25
C SER A 40 2.02 -6.59 6.05
N ASN A 41 2.38 -5.32 6.19
CA ASN A 41 2.30 -4.27 5.18
C ASN A 41 3.63 -4.06 4.42
N THR A 42 4.60 -4.95 4.58
CA THR A 42 5.91 -4.85 3.93
C THR A 42 5.87 -5.41 2.51
N ILE A 43 6.41 -4.63 1.58
CA ILE A 43 6.66 -5.00 0.19
C ILE A 43 8.14 -4.82 -0.10
N ILE A 44 8.79 -5.87 -0.58
CA ILE A 44 10.21 -5.85 -0.96
C ILE A 44 10.28 -5.92 -2.47
N VAL A 45 10.97 -4.97 -3.07
CA VAL A 45 11.10 -4.86 -4.53
C VAL A 45 12.57 -4.70 -4.92
N GLY A 46 12.90 -5.11 -6.11
CA GLY A 46 14.22 -4.80 -6.69
C GLY A 46 14.74 -5.83 -7.65
N ASP A 47 15.93 -5.54 -8.15
CA ASP A 47 16.72 -6.46 -8.97
C ASP A 47 17.54 -7.38 -8.04
N PHE A 48 17.08 -8.61 -7.92
CA PHE A 48 17.72 -9.62 -7.09
C PHE A 48 18.87 -10.31 -7.81
N ASN A 49 19.00 -10.10 -9.12
CA ASN A 49 19.97 -10.79 -9.98
C ASN A 49 20.01 -12.33 -9.79
N THR A 50 18.88 -12.89 -9.38
CA THR A 50 18.72 -14.33 -9.15
C THR A 50 17.31 -14.81 -9.49
N LEU A 51 17.21 -16.11 -9.76
CA LEU A 51 15.94 -16.78 -10.05
C LEU A 51 15.37 -17.32 -8.74
N LEU A 52 14.07 -17.20 -8.53
CA LEU A 52 13.37 -17.81 -7.39
C LEU A 52 12.68 -19.12 -7.77
N THR A 53 12.34 -19.29 -9.05
CA THR A 53 11.68 -20.50 -9.56
C THR A 53 12.32 -20.96 -10.87
N PRO A 54 12.19 -22.25 -11.28
CA PRO A 54 12.68 -22.75 -12.56
C PRO A 54 12.08 -22.02 -13.77
N LEU A 55 10.86 -21.50 -13.62
CA LEU A 55 10.13 -20.77 -14.67
C LEU A 55 10.58 -19.31 -14.81
N ASP A 56 11.52 -18.86 -13.98
CA ASP A 56 12.08 -17.49 -14.08
C ASP A 56 13.18 -17.40 -15.15
N ARG A 57 13.40 -18.48 -15.90
CA ARG A 57 14.32 -18.50 -17.05
C ARG A 57 13.70 -19.23 -18.22
N SER A 58 13.88 -18.71 -19.42
CA SER A 58 13.37 -19.32 -20.66
C SER A 58 13.95 -20.71 -20.93
N SER A 59 15.17 -20.99 -20.47
CA SER A 59 15.82 -22.30 -20.59
C SER A 59 15.38 -23.33 -19.55
N LYS A 60 14.43 -23.02 -18.67
CA LYS A 60 13.85 -23.89 -17.62
C LYS A 60 14.91 -24.69 -16.85
N GLN A 61 15.84 -23.98 -16.27
CA GLN A 61 16.94 -24.56 -15.52
C GLN A 61 16.48 -25.01 -14.11
N GLU A 62 16.97 -26.14 -13.62
CA GLU A 62 16.71 -26.56 -12.25
C GLU A 62 17.23 -25.53 -11.23
N ILE A 63 16.50 -25.42 -10.12
CA ILE A 63 16.91 -24.53 -9.02
C ILE A 63 18.08 -25.15 -8.27
N ASN A 64 19.10 -24.35 -8.01
CA ASN A 64 20.23 -24.78 -7.19
C ASN A 64 19.84 -24.85 -5.69
N LYS A 65 20.72 -25.47 -4.89
CA LYS A 65 20.51 -25.62 -3.44
C LYS A 65 20.37 -24.26 -2.72
N GLU A 66 21.13 -23.26 -3.17
CA GLU A 66 21.12 -21.92 -2.54
C GLU A 66 19.80 -21.20 -2.77
N THR A 67 19.18 -21.35 -3.96
CA THR A 67 17.83 -20.81 -4.22
C THR A 67 16.78 -21.50 -3.33
N LYS A 68 16.93 -22.80 -3.07
CA LYS A 68 16.02 -23.50 -2.14
C LYS A 68 16.12 -22.90 -0.74
N VAL A 69 17.35 -22.70 -0.24
CA VAL A 69 17.57 -22.07 1.09
C VAL A 69 17.00 -20.66 1.14
N LEU A 70 17.11 -19.87 0.06
CA LEU A 70 16.48 -18.55 -0.01
C LEU A 70 14.96 -18.67 0.06
N ASN A 71 14.35 -19.60 -0.68
CA ASN A 71 12.90 -19.82 -0.64
C ASN A 71 12.43 -20.28 0.75
N ASP A 72 13.18 -21.16 1.42
CA ASP A 72 12.91 -21.56 2.81
C ASP A 72 12.95 -20.33 3.74
N THR A 73 13.94 -19.43 3.55
CA THR A 73 14.00 -18.17 4.31
C THR A 73 12.78 -17.27 4.05
N LEU A 74 12.31 -17.17 2.80
CA LEU A 74 11.09 -16.41 2.48
C LEU A 74 9.87 -16.99 3.18
N ASP A 75 9.75 -18.30 3.20
CA ASP A 75 8.64 -18.99 3.88
C ASP A 75 8.66 -18.79 5.40
N GLU A 76 9.84 -18.82 6.03
CA GLU A 76 10.01 -18.55 7.46
C GLU A 76 9.58 -17.15 7.91
N ILE A 77 9.67 -16.16 7.01
CA ILE A 77 9.29 -14.77 7.29
C ILE A 77 7.96 -14.38 6.65
N ASP A 78 7.18 -15.36 6.25
CA ASP A 78 5.86 -15.21 5.62
C ASP A 78 5.84 -14.31 4.37
N LEU A 79 6.94 -14.22 3.65
CA LEU A 79 7.02 -13.54 2.37
C LEU A 79 6.71 -14.50 1.21
N ILE A 80 6.03 -13.99 0.21
CA ILE A 80 5.70 -14.72 -1.01
C ILE A 80 6.14 -13.93 -2.25
N TYR A 81 6.45 -14.66 -3.28
CA TYR A 81 6.70 -14.12 -4.60
C TYR A 81 5.38 -13.79 -5.30
N ILE A 82 4.97 -12.50 -5.27
CA ILE A 82 3.64 -12.06 -5.72
C ILE A 82 3.40 -12.43 -7.18
N PHE A 83 4.37 -12.20 -8.08
CA PHE A 83 4.17 -12.49 -9.50
C PHE A 83 3.82 -13.96 -9.74
N ARG A 84 4.52 -14.89 -9.11
CA ARG A 84 4.31 -16.32 -9.29
C ARG A 84 2.98 -16.78 -8.70
N THR A 85 2.53 -16.12 -7.63
CA THR A 85 1.22 -16.41 -7.03
C THR A 85 0.07 -16.06 -7.97
N PHE A 86 0.18 -14.94 -8.70
CA PHE A 86 -0.86 -14.51 -9.66
C PHE A 86 -0.71 -15.15 -11.05
N HIS A 87 0.51 -15.54 -11.42
CA HIS A 87 0.86 -16.13 -12.71
C HIS A 87 1.67 -17.41 -12.52
N PRO A 88 1.05 -18.52 -12.03
CA PRO A 88 1.78 -19.75 -11.69
C PRO A 88 2.62 -20.30 -12.85
N ASN A 89 2.10 -20.21 -14.06
CA ASN A 89 2.74 -20.70 -15.30
C ASN A 89 3.19 -19.57 -16.24
N GLY A 90 3.22 -18.31 -15.76
CA GLY A 90 3.57 -17.17 -16.59
C GLY A 90 5.02 -17.22 -17.09
N GLU A 91 5.23 -17.05 -18.38
CA GLU A 91 6.54 -17.02 -19.05
C GLU A 91 6.95 -15.59 -19.44
N GLU A 92 6.54 -14.59 -18.67
CA GLU A 92 6.97 -13.21 -18.85
C GLU A 92 8.26 -12.96 -18.08
N TYR A 93 9.18 -12.22 -18.65
CA TYR A 93 10.53 -12.00 -18.13
C TYR A 93 10.82 -10.52 -17.95
N THR A 94 11.69 -10.20 -16.97
CA THR A 94 12.08 -8.82 -16.68
C THR A 94 13.41 -8.43 -17.32
N PHE A 95 14.23 -9.39 -17.70
CA PHE A 95 15.55 -9.15 -18.28
C PHE A 95 15.75 -9.92 -19.59
N SER A 96 16.34 -9.24 -20.57
CA SER A 96 16.74 -9.81 -21.86
C SER A 96 18.25 -9.72 -22.04
N SER A 97 18.91 -10.88 -22.14
CA SER A 97 20.33 -10.93 -22.39
C SER A 97 20.65 -10.75 -23.87
N ALA A 98 21.82 -10.17 -24.18
CA ALA A 98 22.31 -10.03 -25.55
C ALA A 98 22.45 -11.38 -26.31
N HIS A 99 22.46 -12.50 -25.59
CA HIS A 99 22.55 -13.85 -26.16
C HIS A 99 21.19 -14.51 -26.41
N GLY A 100 20.09 -13.74 -26.34
CA GLY A 100 18.73 -14.23 -26.59
C GLY A 100 18.12 -15.08 -25.48
N THR A 101 18.68 -15.05 -24.27
CA THR A 101 18.09 -15.69 -23.09
C THR A 101 17.30 -14.67 -22.28
N PHE A 102 16.11 -15.08 -21.83
CA PHE A 102 15.25 -14.25 -21.02
C PHE A 102 15.19 -14.79 -19.60
N SER A 103 15.19 -13.87 -18.62
CA SER A 103 15.08 -14.23 -17.22
C SER A 103 14.26 -13.21 -16.43
N ARG A 104 13.68 -13.66 -15.33
CA ARG A 104 13.04 -12.79 -14.36
C ARG A 104 13.95 -12.73 -13.14
N ILE A 105 14.63 -11.62 -13.00
CA ILE A 105 15.59 -11.35 -11.93
C ILE A 105 15.15 -10.17 -11.06
N ASP A 106 14.19 -9.38 -11.54
CA ASP A 106 13.48 -8.39 -10.75
C ASP A 106 12.28 -9.06 -10.08
N HIS A 107 12.13 -8.82 -8.79
CA HIS A 107 11.11 -9.48 -7.99
C HIS A 107 10.33 -8.47 -7.14
N ILE A 108 9.07 -8.82 -6.87
CA ILE A 108 8.23 -8.15 -5.88
C ILE A 108 7.75 -9.23 -4.90
N LEU A 109 8.20 -9.11 -3.65
CA LEU A 109 7.80 -9.94 -2.55
C LEU A 109 6.80 -9.17 -1.68
N GLY A 110 5.85 -9.86 -1.11
CA GLY A 110 4.89 -9.30 -0.17
C GLY A 110 4.56 -10.29 0.93
N HIS A 111 4.10 -9.79 2.05
CA HIS A 111 3.67 -10.64 3.15
C HIS A 111 2.38 -11.40 2.80
N LYS A 112 2.29 -12.69 3.15
CA LYS A 112 1.15 -13.59 2.85
C LYS A 112 -0.20 -12.99 3.25
N SER A 113 -0.26 -12.33 4.41
CA SER A 113 -1.50 -11.72 4.93
C SER A 113 -2.05 -10.57 4.08
N ASN A 114 -1.20 -9.91 3.29
CA ASN A 114 -1.59 -8.77 2.44
C ASN A 114 -1.88 -9.14 0.99
N LEU A 115 -1.78 -10.42 0.65
CA LEU A 115 -2.04 -10.89 -0.71
C LEU A 115 -3.43 -10.51 -1.22
N SER A 116 -4.43 -10.50 -0.34
CA SER A 116 -5.81 -10.10 -0.67
C SER A 116 -5.95 -8.64 -1.08
N LYS A 117 -4.97 -7.79 -0.76
CA LYS A 117 -4.93 -6.38 -1.19
C LYS A 117 -4.33 -6.22 -2.59
N VAL A 118 -3.60 -7.20 -3.08
CA VAL A 118 -3.02 -7.16 -4.43
C VAL A 118 -4.13 -7.34 -5.45
N LYS A 119 -4.31 -6.33 -6.29
CA LYS A 119 -5.31 -6.34 -7.35
C LYS A 119 -4.77 -6.95 -8.65
N LYS A 120 -3.55 -6.59 -8.98
CA LYS A 120 -2.91 -7.02 -10.23
C LYS A 120 -1.39 -6.83 -10.14
N ILE A 121 -0.66 -7.74 -10.78
CA ILE A 121 0.76 -7.58 -11.07
C ILE A 121 0.98 -7.86 -12.55
N LYS A 122 1.86 -7.11 -13.19
CA LYS A 122 2.21 -7.30 -14.60
C LYS A 122 3.62 -6.81 -14.88
N ILE A 123 4.23 -7.35 -15.92
CA ILE A 123 5.47 -6.85 -16.50
C ILE A 123 5.10 -5.88 -17.63
N VAL A 124 5.77 -4.73 -17.67
CA VAL A 124 5.59 -3.67 -18.67
C VAL A 124 6.87 -3.61 -19.48
N SER A 125 6.77 -3.92 -20.76
CA SER A 125 7.93 -3.94 -21.64
C SER A 125 8.57 -2.54 -21.76
N SER A 126 9.90 -2.51 -21.68
CA SER A 126 10.72 -1.35 -21.99
C SER A 126 11.28 -1.49 -23.41
N ILE A 127 11.32 -0.39 -24.14
CA ILE A 127 11.92 -0.34 -25.50
C ILE A 127 13.38 0.12 -25.43
N LEU A 128 13.75 0.85 -24.35
CA LEU A 128 15.03 1.53 -24.25
C LEU A 128 16.06 0.81 -23.37
N PHE A 129 15.60 -0.17 -22.58
CA PHE A 129 16.43 -0.84 -21.58
C PHE A 129 16.32 -2.35 -21.72
N ASP A 130 17.33 -3.06 -21.27
CA ASP A 130 17.40 -4.52 -21.18
C ASP A 130 16.53 -5.08 -20.03
N HIS A 131 16.06 -4.23 -19.11
CA HIS A 131 15.09 -4.55 -18.09
C HIS A 131 13.69 -4.02 -18.42
N ASN A 132 12.68 -4.85 -18.18
CA ASN A 132 11.27 -4.51 -18.21
C ASN A 132 10.82 -4.09 -16.81
N ALA A 133 9.92 -3.11 -16.73
CA ALA A 133 9.37 -2.66 -15.46
C ALA A 133 8.32 -3.62 -14.91
N MET A 134 8.27 -3.80 -13.58
CA MET A 134 7.17 -4.49 -12.90
C MET A 134 6.18 -3.48 -12.33
N ARG A 135 4.90 -3.72 -12.56
CA ARG A 135 3.81 -2.92 -12.01
C ARG A 135 2.95 -3.75 -11.08
N LEU A 136 2.81 -3.26 -9.84
CA LEU A 136 1.94 -3.82 -8.81
C LEU A 136 0.79 -2.84 -8.53
N ASP A 137 -0.44 -3.28 -8.74
CA ASP A 137 -1.64 -2.54 -8.38
C ASP A 137 -2.20 -3.09 -7.07
N ILE A 138 -2.25 -2.26 -6.02
CA ILE A 138 -2.71 -2.62 -4.68
C ILE A 138 -4.01 -1.89 -4.37
N ASN A 139 -4.97 -2.60 -3.82
CA ASN A 139 -6.25 -2.03 -3.39
C ASN A 139 -6.17 -1.71 -1.90
N TYR A 140 -5.79 -0.50 -1.56
CA TYR A 140 -6.05 0.05 -0.24
C TYR A 140 -7.52 0.48 -0.21
N LYS A 141 -8.37 -0.33 0.42
CA LYS A 141 -9.72 0.12 0.74
C LYS A 141 -9.54 1.34 1.62
N LYS A 142 -9.99 2.53 1.14
CA LYS A 142 -10.31 3.59 2.08
C LYS A 142 -11.08 2.89 3.19
N LYS A 143 -10.53 2.82 4.40
CA LYS A 143 -11.37 2.63 5.57
C LYS A 143 -12.39 3.74 5.41
N THR A 144 -13.57 3.43 4.92
CA THR A 144 -14.73 4.21 5.26
C THR A 144 -14.74 4.10 6.78
N VAL A 145 -13.99 4.99 7.44
CA VAL A 145 -14.35 5.43 8.75
C VAL A 145 -15.82 5.72 8.49
N ARG A 146 -16.70 4.83 8.97
CA ARG A 146 -18.04 5.25 9.29
C ARG A 146 -17.76 6.33 10.30
N ASN A 147 -17.57 7.55 9.78
CA ASN A 147 -17.65 8.73 10.57
C ASN A 147 -19.07 8.68 11.09
N THR A 148 -19.25 7.93 12.20
CA THR A 148 -20.42 8.06 13.06
C THR A 148 -20.55 9.52 13.50
N ASN A 149 -19.53 10.32 13.21
CA ASN A 149 -19.42 11.76 13.39
C ASN A 149 -19.58 12.58 12.10
N THR A 150 -19.92 12.01 10.94
CA THR A 150 -20.33 12.84 9.80
C THR A 150 -21.72 13.36 10.12
N TRP A 151 -21.75 14.59 10.60
CA TRP A 151 -23.01 15.29 10.83
C TRP A 151 -23.74 15.38 9.49
N ARG A 152 -24.88 14.72 9.40
CA ARG A 152 -25.83 14.90 8.32
C ARG A 152 -27.00 15.65 8.90
N LEU A 153 -27.25 16.85 8.40
CA LEU A 153 -28.49 17.54 8.68
C LEU A 153 -29.62 16.61 8.24
N ASN A 154 -30.54 16.31 9.15
CA ASN A 154 -31.71 15.54 8.79
C ASN A 154 -32.53 16.39 7.80
N ASN A 155 -32.71 15.94 6.58
CA ASN A 155 -33.39 16.67 5.51
C ASN A 155 -34.87 16.93 5.80
N THR A 156 -35.43 16.38 6.88
CA THR A 156 -36.80 16.69 7.34
C THR A 156 -36.90 18.00 8.14
N PHE A 157 -35.77 18.49 8.70
CA PHE A 157 -35.76 19.75 9.46
C PHE A 157 -36.03 21.02 8.64
N PRO A 158 -35.57 21.18 7.38
CA PRO A 158 -35.85 22.38 6.59
C PRO A 158 -37.31 22.63 6.31
N ASN A 159 -38.20 21.64 6.45
CA ASN A 159 -39.64 21.77 6.23
C ASN A 159 -40.38 22.36 7.43
N ASN A 160 -39.73 22.53 8.58
CA ASN A 160 -40.27 23.19 9.74
C ASN A 160 -39.71 24.61 9.86
N GLN A 161 -40.44 25.60 9.44
CA GLN A 161 -40.01 26.99 9.38
C GLN A 161 -39.66 27.55 10.77
N GLN A 162 -40.41 27.18 11.81
CA GLN A 162 -40.17 27.62 13.19
C GLN A 162 -38.84 27.09 13.71
N LEU A 163 -38.57 25.79 13.49
CA LEU A 163 -37.32 25.15 13.90
C LEU A 163 -36.11 25.72 13.13
N THR A 164 -36.31 26.03 11.86
CA THR A 164 -35.27 26.64 11.04
C THR A 164 -34.87 28.02 11.54
N GLU A 165 -35.86 28.85 11.95
CA GLU A 165 -35.57 30.18 12.50
C GLU A 165 -34.94 30.10 13.89
N GLU A 166 -35.33 29.13 14.70
CA GLU A 166 -34.70 28.89 16.00
C GLU A 166 -33.23 28.48 15.86
N ILE A 167 -32.91 27.55 14.95
CA ILE A 167 -31.55 27.13 14.66
C ILE A 167 -30.70 28.32 14.16
N LYS A 168 -31.24 29.14 13.24
CA LYS A 168 -30.54 30.33 12.76
C LYS A 168 -30.23 31.30 13.88
N ARG A 169 -31.20 31.53 14.79
CA ARG A 169 -31.01 32.41 15.93
C ARG A 169 -29.93 31.90 16.87
N GLU A 170 -29.94 30.63 17.21
CA GLU A 170 -28.92 30.00 18.05
C GLU A 170 -27.51 30.07 17.44
N ILE A 171 -27.39 29.77 16.13
CA ILE A 171 -26.13 29.88 15.40
C ILE A 171 -25.63 31.33 15.42
N LYS A 172 -26.52 32.30 15.18
CA LYS A 172 -26.18 33.73 15.20
C LYS A 172 -25.67 34.15 16.58
N THR A 173 -26.40 33.80 17.64
CA THR A 173 -26.02 34.11 19.04
C THR A 173 -24.65 33.46 19.38
N PHE A 174 -24.43 32.21 18.94
CA PHE A 174 -23.16 31.55 19.17
C PHE A 174 -21.99 32.24 18.43
N LEU A 175 -22.21 32.64 17.19
CA LEU A 175 -21.18 33.34 16.39
C LEU A 175 -20.88 34.73 17.00
N GLU A 176 -21.89 35.49 17.42
CA GLU A 176 -21.73 36.80 18.06
C GLU A 176 -20.98 36.70 19.41
N ALA A 177 -21.26 35.66 20.20
CA ALA A 177 -20.64 35.47 21.52
C ALA A 177 -19.18 34.98 21.41
N ASN A 178 -18.79 34.33 20.31
CA ASN A 178 -17.46 33.71 20.13
C ASN A 178 -16.64 34.43 19.07
N TYR A 179 -17.15 35.47 18.43
CA TYR A 179 -16.40 36.26 17.46
C TYR A 179 -15.31 37.07 18.17
N ASN A 180 -14.06 36.84 17.75
CA ASN A 180 -12.90 37.59 18.20
C ASN A 180 -12.01 37.84 16.96
N GLU A 181 -11.41 39.02 16.84
CA GLU A 181 -10.58 39.43 15.69
C GLU A 181 -9.41 38.48 15.39
N ASN A 182 -9.01 37.65 16.36
CA ASN A 182 -7.93 36.67 16.23
C ASN A 182 -8.40 35.24 15.90
N ILE A 183 -9.69 35.00 15.73
CA ILE A 183 -10.22 33.66 15.46
C ILE A 183 -10.52 33.52 13.96
N THR A 184 -9.95 32.47 13.34
CA THR A 184 -10.25 32.14 11.95
C THR A 184 -11.68 31.60 11.80
N THR A 185 -12.32 31.86 10.67
CA THR A 185 -13.65 31.30 10.32
C THR A 185 -13.71 29.79 10.50
N GLN A 186 -12.61 29.09 10.22
CA GLN A 186 -12.50 27.64 10.39
C GLN A 186 -12.60 27.23 11.86
N ASN A 187 -11.87 27.92 12.76
CA ASN A 187 -11.90 27.63 14.19
C ASN A 187 -13.27 27.91 14.79
N LEU A 188 -13.94 28.99 14.33
CA LEU A 188 -15.30 29.33 14.74
C LEU A 188 -16.30 28.26 14.32
N TRP A 189 -16.14 27.73 13.11
CA TRP A 189 -16.98 26.65 12.59
C TRP A 189 -16.75 25.33 13.33
N ASP A 190 -15.52 25.01 13.67
CA ASP A 190 -15.19 23.80 14.44
C ASP A 190 -15.70 23.90 15.88
N ALA A 191 -15.67 25.08 16.49
CA ALA A 191 -16.27 25.34 17.78
C ALA A 191 -17.83 25.23 17.72
N ALA A 192 -18.47 25.75 16.67
CA ALA A 192 -19.90 25.60 16.45
C ALA A 192 -20.32 24.13 16.30
N LYS A 193 -19.50 23.30 15.67
CA LYS A 193 -19.73 21.85 15.60
C LYS A 193 -19.64 21.16 16.98
N ALA A 194 -18.83 21.67 17.91
CA ALA A 194 -18.67 21.10 19.24
C ALA A 194 -19.90 21.35 20.16
N VAL A 195 -20.68 22.41 19.91
CA VAL A 195 -21.94 22.70 20.62
C VAL A 195 -23.08 21.73 20.26
N ARG A 196 -22.80 20.78 19.41
CA ARG A 196 -23.67 19.76 18.81
C ARG A 196 -24.60 19.01 19.77
N GLY A 197 -24.23 18.83 21.04
CA GLY A 197 -25.00 18.07 22.01
C GLY A 197 -26.37 18.73 22.38
N LYS A 198 -26.56 20.03 22.13
CA LYS A 198 -27.83 20.73 22.41
C LYS A 198 -28.86 20.61 21.28
N PHE A 199 -28.41 20.35 20.03
CA PHE A 199 -29.29 20.28 18.86
C PHE A 199 -29.81 18.87 18.53
N ILE A 200 -29.33 17.84 19.23
CA ILE A 200 -29.72 16.43 19.00
C ILE A 200 -30.73 15.96 20.08
N ALA A 201 -30.97 16.76 21.10
CA ALA A 201 -31.81 16.40 22.24
C ALA A 201 -33.25 16.99 22.14
N ILE A 202 -33.71 17.33 20.93
CA ILE A 202 -35.11 17.69 20.66
C ILE A 202 -35.73 16.71 19.68
#